data_175f6b325ec20f29e9c1b462c7605b61
#
_entry.id   175f6b325ec20f29e9c1b462c7605b61
#
_cell.length_a   1.000
_cell.length_b   1.000
_cell.length_c   1.000
_cell.angle_alpha   90.00
_cell.angle_beta   90.00
_cell.angle_gamma   90.00
#
_symmetry.space_group_name_H-M   'P 1'
#
loop_
_entity.id
_entity.type
_entity.pdbx_description
1 polymer ?
#
loop_
_entity_poly.entity_id
_entity_poly.type
_entity_poly.pdbx_seq_one_letter_code
_entity_poly.pdbx_strand_id
1 'polypeptide(L)'
;MISGRRIYSWAEDLFPICRSLSGNGVRQSLKYLKKILPKLKIKKFTSGSKVYDWTVPDEWLIKEAYIKNINGEKVVDFKKNNLHVLGYSSPINKRIKRNHLLKKLYYLKKNLTPFRMSHLTIKKDGDFVFNLI
;
A
#
# COMPACT_ATOMS: atom_id res chain seq x y z
N MET A 1 20.44 -23.55 -10.59
CA MET A 1 20.29 -23.00 -9.22
C MET A 1 19.92 -21.53 -9.31
N ILE A 2 18.91 -21.06 -8.57
CA ILE A 2 18.51 -19.63 -8.55
C ILE A 2 19.49 -18.91 -7.61
N SER A 3 20.19 -17.87 -8.10
CA SER A 3 21.13 -17.09 -7.28
C SER A 3 20.40 -16.07 -6.41
N GLY A 4 20.99 -15.71 -5.25
CA GLY A 4 20.44 -14.67 -4.36
C GLY A 4 20.27 -13.32 -5.07
N ARG A 5 21.17 -12.95 -5.99
CA ARG A 5 21.06 -11.74 -6.82
C ARG A 5 19.79 -11.75 -7.66
N ARG A 6 19.39 -12.89 -8.19
CA ARG A 6 18.17 -13.02 -8.99
C ARG A 6 16.90 -12.87 -8.15
N ILE A 7 16.92 -13.43 -6.93
CA ILE A 7 15.82 -13.27 -5.97
C ILE A 7 15.68 -11.79 -5.58
N TYR A 8 16.79 -11.10 -5.33
CA TYR A 8 16.81 -9.68 -5.01
C TYR A 8 16.21 -8.83 -6.15
N SER A 9 16.62 -9.09 -7.40
CA SER A 9 16.05 -8.40 -8.57
C SER A 9 14.53 -8.59 -8.67
N TRP A 10 13.99 -9.78 -8.39
CA TRP A 10 12.54 -10.00 -8.35
C TRP A 10 11.86 -9.20 -7.24
N ALA A 11 12.52 -9.05 -6.09
CA ALA A 11 11.99 -8.24 -5.01
C ALA A 11 11.95 -6.75 -5.38
N GLU A 12 12.99 -6.24 -6.06
CA GLU A 12 13.03 -4.87 -6.58
C GLU A 12 11.92 -4.60 -7.60
N ASP A 13 11.70 -5.51 -8.56
CA ASP A 13 10.64 -5.39 -9.55
C ASP A 13 9.23 -5.40 -8.93
N LEU A 14 9.04 -6.18 -7.88
CA LEU A 14 7.76 -6.31 -7.20
C LEU A 14 7.50 -5.21 -6.17
N PHE A 15 8.54 -4.57 -5.63
CA PHE A 15 8.43 -3.59 -4.56
C PHE A 15 7.52 -2.39 -4.88
N PRO A 16 7.60 -1.74 -6.07
CA PRO A 16 6.76 -0.59 -6.40
C PRO A 16 5.28 -0.93 -6.62
N ILE A 17 4.95 -2.22 -6.76
CA ILE A 17 3.57 -2.65 -6.99
C ILE A 17 2.81 -2.65 -5.65
N CYS A 18 1.78 -1.80 -5.54
CA CYS A 18 0.89 -1.82 -4.37
C CYS A 18 0.07 -3.12 -4.37
N ARG A 19 0.50 -4.07 -3.56
CA ARG A 19 -0.13 -5.38 -3.38
C ARG A 19 -0.89 -5.44 -2.07
N SER A 20 -1.95 -4.68 -1.94
CA SER A 20 -2.90 -4.92 -0.86
C SER A 20 -3.51 -6.33 -1.03
N LEU A 21 -4.34 -6.78 -0.11
CA LEU A 21 -4.83 -8.17 -0.11
C LEU A 21 -5.51 -8.58 -1.42
N SER A 22 -6.00 -7.65 -2.22
CA SER A 22 -6.71 -7.87 -3.46
C SER A 22 -6.43 -6.77 -4.48
N GLY A 23 -7.05 -6.83 -5.65
CA GLY A 23 -7.03 -5.77 -6.65
C GLY A 23 -5.93 -5.88 -7.70
N ASN A 24 -5.73 -4.78 -8.42
CA ASN A 24 -4.86 -4.75 -9.61
C ASN A 24 -3.39 -5.06 -9.33
N GLY A 25 -2.85 -4.61 -8.19
CA GLY A 25 -1.47 -4.87 -7.82
C GLY A 25 -1.21 -6.36 -7.58
N VAL A 26 -2.15 -7.08 -6.96
CA VAL A 26 -2.06 -8.54 -6.81
C VAL A 26 -2.08 -9.22 -8.17
N ARG A 27 -2.98 -8.81 -9.07
CA ARG A 27 -3.03 -9.36 -10.44
C ARG A 27 -1.74 -9.13 -11.24
N GLN A 28 -1.15 -7.94 -11.13
CA GLN A 28 0.14 -7.62 -11.75
C GLN A 28 1.27 -8.49 -11.18
N SER A 29 1.33 -8.65 -9.86
CA SER A 29 2.32 -9.48 -9.19
C SER A 29 2.18 -10.95 -9.58
N LEU A 30 0.96 -11.48 -9.66
CA LEU A 30 0.73 -12.86 -10.10
C LEU A 30 1.10 -13.08 -11.56
N LYS A 31 0.84 -12.10 -12.45
CA LYS A 31 1.31 -12.15 -13.84
C LYS A 31 2.84 -12.14 -13.94
N TYR A 32 3.51 -11.32 -13.13
CA TYR A 32 4.97 -11.29 -13.04
C TYR A 32 5.52 -12.64 -12.58
N LEU A 33 4.98 -13.19 -11.48
CA LEU A 33 5.40 -14.49 -10.95
C LEU A 33 5.15 -15.63 -11.93
N LYS A 34 4.06 -15.57 -12.72
CA LYS A 34 3.78 -16.59 -13.73
C LYS A 34 4.81 -16.63 -14.86
N LYS A 35 5.47 -15.49 -15.18
CA LYS A 35 6.58 -15.46 -16.14
C LYS A 35 7.81 -16.23 -15.60
N ILE A 36 8.04 -16.16 -14.29
CA ILE A 36 9.15 -16.81 -13.61
C ILE A 36 8.84 -18.29 -13.36
N LEU A 37 7.57 -18.58 -13.04
CA LEU A 37 7.06 -19.89 -12.67
C LEU A 37 5.93 -20.31 -13.63
N PRO A 38 6.24 -20.81 -14.83
CA PRO A 38 5.22 -21.12 -15.85
C PRO A 38 4.13 -22.09 -15.40
N LYS A 39 4.45 -22.99 -14.45
CA LYS A 39 3.52 -23.96 -13.88
C LYS A 39 2.57 -23.38 -12.82
N LEU A 40 2.74 -22.08 -12.43
CA LEU A 40 1.87 -21.42 -11.46
C LEU A 40 0.43 -21.38 -11.97
N LYS A 41 -0.50 -21.93 -11.17
CA LYS A 41 -1.94 -21.86 -11.44
C LYS A 41 -2.55 -20.72 -10.65
N ILE A 42 -3.20 -19.77 -11.31
CA ILE A 42 -3.90 -18.65 -10.69
C ILE A 42 -5.37 -18.98 -10.57
N LYS A 43 -5.89 -19.02 -9.34
CA LYS A 43 -7.32 -19.16 -9.07
C LYS A 43 -7.94 -17.79 -8.79
N LYS A 44 -9.20 -17.59 -9.14
CA LYS A 44 -9.96 -16.36 -8.92
C LYS A 44 -11.19 -16.67 -8.09
N PHE A 45 -11.52 -15.76 -7.18
CA PHE A 45 -12.72 -15.81 -6.37
C PHE A 45 -13.44 -14.47 -6.51
N THR A 46 -14.78 -14.52 -6.63
CA THR A 46 -15.59 -13.31 -6.82
C THR A 46 -15.85 -12.66 -5.45
N SER A 47 -15.75 -11.32 -5.37
CA SER A 47 -16.20 -10.57 -4.19
C SER A 47 -17.65 -10.88 -3.86
N GLY A 48 -17.98 -10.98 -2.58
CA GLY A 48 -19.30 -11.37 -2.10
C GLY A 48 -19.56 -12.87 -2.05
N SER A 49 -18.67 -13.73 -2.62
CA SER A 49 -18.82 -15.18 -2.52
C SER A 49 -18.70 -15.65 -1.08
N LYS A 50 -19.56 -16.59 -0.68
CA LYS A 50 -19.46 -17.26 0.62
C LYS A 50 -18.34 -18.30 0.59
N VAL A 51 -17.51 -18.29 1.64
CA VAL A 51 -16.44 -19.26 1.86
C VAL A 51 -16.50 -19.69 3.33
N TYR A 52 -17.08 -20.84 3.58
CA TYR A 52 -17.37 -21.31 4.95
C TYR A 52 -18.17 -20.28 5.76
N ASP A 53 -17.61 -19.78 6.84
CA ASP A 53 -18.20 -18.83 7.79
C ASP A 53 -17.95 -17.35 7.45
N TRP A 54 -17.22 -17.06 6.37
CA TRP A 54 -16.91 -15.70 5.94
C TRP A 54 -17.33 -15.40 4.49
N THR A 55 -17.19 -14.14 4.10
CA THR A 55 -17.51 -13.67 2.74
C THR A 55 -16.27 -13.01 2.14
N VAL A 56 -15.99 -13.33 0.87
CA VAL A 56 -14.88 -12.68 0.14
C VAL A 56 -15.11 -11.17 0.11
N PRO A 57 -14.20 -10.34 0.66
CA PRO A 57 -14.38 -8.91 0.72
C PRO A 57 -14.28 -8.25 -0.65
N ASP A 58 -14.76 -7.01 -0.75
CA ASP A 58 -14.56 -6.17 -1.93
C ASP A 58 -13.09 -5.86 -2.16
N GLU A 59 -12.74 -5.63 -3.42
CA GLU A 59 -11.40 -5.18 -3.77
C GLU A 59 -11.19 -3.74 -3.32
N TRP A 60 -10.02 -3.48 -2.74
CA TRP A 60 -9.59 -2.14 -2.41
C TRP A 60 -8.64 -1.62 -3.48
N LEU A 61 -8.93 -0.43 -4.01
CA LEU A 61 -8.14 0.23 -5.02
C LEU A 61 -7.76 1.63 -4.56
N ILE A 62 -6.47 1.95 -4.62
CA ILE A 62 -5.96 3.30 -4.38
C ILE A 62 -5.49 3.91 -5.71
N LYS A 63 -5.96 5.11 -6.02
CA LYS A 63 -5.52 5.89 -7.17
C LYS A 63 -4.41 6.85 -6.78
N GLU A 64 -4.58 7.57 -5.69
CA GLU A 64 -3.56 8.44 -5.13
C GLU A 64 -3.79 8.70 -3.64
N ALA A 65 -2.71 9.02 -2.94
CA ALA A 65 -2.75 9.53 -1.59
C ALA A 65 -1.56 10.44 -1.35
N TYR A 66 -1.78 11.57 -0.70
CA TYR A 66 -0.70 12.50 -0.39
C TYR A 66 -1.04 13.39 0.81
N ILE A 67 -0.01 13.93 1.42
CA ILE A 67 -0.10 15.02 2.39
C ILE A 67 0.58 16.23 1.76
N LYS A 68 -0.10 17.38 1.73
CA LYS A 68 0.48 18.66 1.34
C LYS A 68 0.67 19.55 2.54
N ASN A 69 1.73 20.37 2.52
CA ASN A 69 1.89 21.50 3.42
C ASN A 69 1.01 22.68 2.96
N ILE A 70 1.05 23.80 3.71
CA ILE A 70 0.25 25.00 3.38
C ILE A 70 0.66 25.66 2.07
N ASN A 71 1.92 25.45 1.62
CA ASN A 71 2.46 25.95 0.37
C ASN A 71 2.08 25.08 -0.84
N GLY A 72 1.33 23.99 -0.62
CA GLY A 72 0.93 23.07 -1.67
C GLY A 72 1.96 21.98 -2.03
N GLU A 73 3.11 21.94 -1.37
CA GLU A 73 4.14 20.93 -1.61
C GLU A 73 3.73 19.58 -1.00
N LYS A 74 3.87 18.51 -1.77
CA LYS A 74 3.63 17.15 -1.28
C LYS A 74 4.78 16.68 -0.39
N VAL A 75 4.56 16.61 0.91
CA VAL A 75 5.51 16.09 1.92
C VAL A 75 5.47 14.57 2.03
N VAL A 76 4.33 13.97 1.72
CA VAL A 76 4.14 12.53 1.57
C VAL A 76 3.40 12.29 0.26
N ASP A 77 3.85 11.31 -0.52
CA ASP A 77 3.21 10.93 -1.77
C ASP A 77 3.25 9.40 -1.93
N PHE A 78 2.08 8.79 -2.03
CA PHE A 78 1.92 7.35 -2.26
C PHE A 78 2.63 6.89 -3.54
N LYS A 79 2.66 7.72 -4.58
CA LYS A 79 3.35 7.40 -5.83
C LYS A 79 4.87 7.26 -5.68
N LYS A 80 5.45 7.91 -4.66
CA LYS A 80 6.88 7.78 -4.33
C LYS A 80 7.17 6.57 -3.45
N ASN A 81 6.23 6.24 -2.56
CA ASN A 81 6.36 5.09 -1.68
C ASN A 81 4.97 4.57 -1.28
N ASN A 82 4.62 3.37 -1.76
CA ASN A 82 3.33 2.75 -1.52
C ASN A 82 3.12 2.31 -0.04
N LEU A 83 4.19 2.24 0.76
CA LEU A 83 4.11 1.90 2.18
C LEU A 83 3.58 3.05 3.06
N HIS A 84 3.40 4.24 2.49
CA HIS A 84 2.81 5.37 3.23
C HIS A 84 1.33 5.19 3.54
N VAL A 85 0.64 4.25 2.89
CA VAL A 85 -0.80 4.03 3.08
C VAL A 85 -1.07 2.59 3.49
N LEU A 86 -1.87 2.44 4.55
CA LEU A 86 -2.36 1.14 4.97
C LEU A 86 -3.46 0.66 4.03
N GLY A 87 -3.39 -0.61 3.61
CA GLY A 87 -4.43 -1.23 2.81
C GLY A 87 -5.81 -1.14 3.49
N TYR A 88 -6.87 -1.00 2.70
CA TYR A 88 -8.25 -0.80 3.16
C TYR A 88 -8.50 0.50 3.94
N SER A 89 -7.61 1.50 3.82
CA SER A 89 -7.88 2.85 4.32
C SER A 89 -9.09 3.46 3.61
N SER A 90 -9.94 4.14 4.38
CA SER A 90 -11.11 4.84 3.84
C SER A 90 -10.68 6.14 3.14
N PRO A 91 -11.40 6.56 2.07
CA PRO A 91 -11.12 7.81 1.38
C PRO A 91 -11.34 8.99 2.33
N ILE A 92 -10.46 9.98 2.23
CA ILE A 92 -10.52 11.19 3.05
C ILE A 92 -9.91 12.38 2.30
N ASN A 93 -10.56 13.54 2.38
CA ASN A 93 -10.04 14.81 1.91
C ASN A 93 -10.32 15.87 2.99
N LYS A 94 -9.30 16.22 3.79
CA LYS A 94 -9.49 17.09 4.95
C LYS A 94 -8.25 17.91 5.25
N ARG A 95 -8.43 19.17 5.66
CA ARG A 95 -7.37 20.00 6.24
C ARG A 95 -7.32 19.80 7.75
N ILE A 96 -6.12 19.57 8.30
CA ILE A 96 -5.92 19.41 9.74
C ILE A 96 -4.71 20.19 10.22
N LYS A 97 -4.71 20.54 11.52
CA LYS A 97 -3.57 21.20 12.16
C LYS A 97 -2.39 20.21 12.30
N ARG A 98 -1.16 20.73 12.15
CA ARG A 98 0.08 19.93 12.28
C ARG A 98 0.12 19.08 13.55
N ASN A 99 -0.29 19.63 14.68
CA ASN A 99 -0.24 18.93 15.96
C ASN A 99 -1.20 17.72 16.01
N HIS A 100 -2.34 17.78 15.32
CA HIS A 100 -3.25 16.64 15.19
C HIS A 100 -2.69 15.61 14.20
N LEU A 101 -2.04 16.03 13.11
CA LEU A 101 -1.37 15.13 12.18
C LEU A 101 -0.29 14.32 12.88
N LEU A 102 0.61 14.99 13.61
CA LEU A 102 1.76 14.36 14.30
C LEU A 102 1.34 13.28 15.30
N LYS A 103 0.20 13.44 15.97
CA LYS A 103 -0.33 12.42 16.93
C LYS A 103 -0.76 11.14 16.25
N LYS A 104 -0.95 11.15 14.93
CA LYS A 104 -1.46 10.04 14.14
C LYS A 104 -0.42 9.47 13.16
N LEU A 105 0.77 10.04 13.13
CA LEU A 105 1.90 9.53 12.37
C LEU A 105 2.67 8.51 13.21
N TYR A 106 2.80 7.30 12.68
CA TYR A 106 3.62 6.26 13.29
C TYR A 106 4.99 6.25 12.59
N TYR A 107 6.05 6.43 13.36
CA TYR A 107 7.42 6.41 12.86
C TYR A 107 8.37 5.84 13.91
N LEU A 108 9.42 5.17 13.47
CA LEU A 108 10.46 4.65 14.35
C LEU A 108 11.54 5.72 14.54
N LYS A 109 11.62 6.29 15.76
CA LYS A 109 12.58 7.35 16.10
C LYS A 109 14.06 6.94 15.96
N LYS A 110 14.37 5.64 16.09
CA LYS A 110 15.74 5.13 16.18
C LYS A 110 16.39 4.72 14.85
N ASN A 111 15.65 4.60 13.75
CA ASN A 111 16.22 4.17 12.47
C ASN A 111 16.51 5.35 11.56
N LEU A 112 17.71 5.92 11.71
CA LEU A 112 18.25 6.95 10.81
C LEU A 112 18.91 6.37 9.54
N THR A 113 18.78 5.06 9.29
CA THR A 113 19.28 4.42 8.08
C THR A 113 18.33 4.65 6.90
N PRO A 114 18.80 4.61 5.63
CA PRO A 114 18.01 4.92 4.44
C PRO A 114 16.78 4.01 4.21
N PHE A 115 16.63 2.93 4.95
CA PHE A 115 15.41 2.11 5.02
C PHE A 115 14.40 2.66 6.03
N ARG A 116 14.06 3.93 5.94
CA ARG A 116 12.93 4.47 6.71
C ARG A 116 11.62 3.97 6.12
N MET A 117 11.12 2.88 6.67
CA MET A 117 9.69 2.58 6.62
C MET A 117 8.97 3.52 7.58
N SER A 118 8.66 4.72 7.16
CA SER A 118 7.66 5.53 7.85
C SER A 118 6.30 4.94 7.50
N HIS A 119 5.79 4.05 8.35
CA HIS A 119 4.43 3.55 8.23
C HIS A 119 3.48 4.67 8.61
N LEU A 120 2.81 5.20 7.63
CA LEU A 120 1.67 6.06 7.84
C LEU A 120 0.44 5.16 8.02
N THR A 121 0.15 4.77 9.26
CA THR A 121 -1.06 4.00 9.57
C THR A 121 -2.21 4.96 9.75
N ILE A 122 -3.14 4.97 8.82
CA ILE A 122 -4.40 5.71 8.93
C ILE A 122 -5.40 4.79 9.59
N LYS A 123 -5.73 5.03 10.85
CA LYS A 123 -6.86 4.37 11.49
C LYS A 123 -8.18 4.89 10.93
N LYS A 124 -9.20 4.04 10.86
CA LYS A 124 -10.54 4.29 10.35
C LYS A 124 -11.24 5.53 10.95
N ASP A 125 -10.84 5.94 12.16
CA ASP A 125 -11.48 7.00 12.95
C ASP A 125 -10.69 8.32 13.00
N GLY A 126 -9.84 8.57 12.05
CA GLY A 126 -8.93 9.69 12.20
C GLY A 126 -8.88 10.71 11.12
N ASP A 127 -8.99 11.92 11.52
CA ASP A 127 -8.79 13.17 10.82
C ASP A 127 -7.43 13.30 10.14
N PHE A 128 -7.37 13.28 8.79
CA PHE A 128 -6.17 13.59 8.02
C PHE A 128 -6.46 14.28 6.72
N VAL A 129 -5.53 15.13 6.29
CA VAL A 129 -5.53 15.67 4.94
C VAL A 129 -4.92 14.63 4.01
N PHE A 130 -5.76 13.77 3.53
CA PHE A 130 -5.46 12.89 2.43
C PHE A 130 -6.45 13.13 1.31
N ASN A 131 -5.95 13.28 0.11
CA ASN A 131 -6.74 12.98 -1.04
C ASN A 131 -6.50 11.50 -1.35
N LEU A 132 -7.38 10.66 -0.87
CA LEU A 132 -7.54 9.28 -1.29
C LEU A 132 -8.65 9.30 -2.34
N ILE A 133 -8.30 9.37 -3.60
CA ILE A 133 -9.21 9.25 -4.74
C ILE A 133 -8.97 7.92 -5.42
#